data_876cee23c4b0e89b31997767a671dea3
#
_entry.id   876cee23c4b0e89b31997767a671dea3
#
_cell.length_a   1.000
_cell.length_b   1.000
_cell.length_c   1.000
_cell.angle_alpha   90.00
_cell.angle_beta   90.00
_cell.angle_gamma   90.00
#
_symmetry.space_group_name_H-M   'P 1'
#
loop_
_entity.id
_entity.type
_entity.pdbx_description
1 polymer ?
#
loop_
_entity_poly.entity_id
_entity_poly.type
_entity_poly.pdbx_seq_one_letter_code
_entity_poly.pdbx_strand_id
1 'polypeptide(L)'
;MKTKSFLSVALLATAVSMAFTACSSSDDDDPVNGGNDNQPYVWGTDGSIKTCDHLLFTANGEEDANGTMIGNGDKEFIFKGVQTLKKGTYTMRGWIYVAEGSELTIEPGTIIKGEKESAASLIVEPGGKLIAQGSASEPIVFTSAQSKGNRKPGDWGGLIICGRGSNNKGVLGQQIEGGPRTKHGGNDAADNSGVLSYVRVEFAGYPFQKDKEINGITFGSVGSGTQVDHVQVSYTNDDSFEWFGGNVNCRYLVAYNGWDDEFDTDNGFSGQVQFALSIRDPRIADTSQSNGFESDNDADGSLTEPFTSAVFSNVTFVGPIGRDGFENTPDYINGGSVFPQNGSALGKFQSAMHIRRSSHLACFNSVAVGYPIGLIIDAEKGGTQEYAKAGNLKLQNIFFAGMDITGSDANKRYVDDLYDAVGKAEIDASQESYSSTFFKAQPGNRLFSQASELKLTAKAGLAGAADVEMVPASDSPLLNAASFTDASLSTWFDKVSYIGALGSNDSWLDGWTEFDPQNANY
;
A
#
# COMPACT_ATOMS: atom_id res chain seq x y z
N MET A 1 35.26 -3.00 72.87
CA MET A 1 35.13 -1.52 72.82
C MET A 1 34.94 -1.07 71.43
N LYS A 2 33.88 -0.31 71.20
CA LYS A 2 33.47 0.38 69.97
C LYS A 2 33.04 -0.50 68.73
N THR A 3 31.79 -0.85 68.80
CA THR A 3 30.92 -1.22 67.64
C THR A 3 30.91 -0.14 66.60
N LYS A 4 31.10 -0.52 65.30
CA LYS A 4 30.73 0.29 64.14
C LYS A 4 29.64 -0.45 63.40
N SER A 5 28.48 0.17 63.36
CA SER A 5 27.31 -0.20 62.60
C SER A 5 27.59 0.08 61.12
N PHE A 6 27.37 -0.92 60.24
CA PHE A 6 27.31 -0.72 58.81
C PHE A 6 25.84 -0.68 58.37
N LEU A 7 25.44 0.46 57.90
CA LEU A 7 24.15 0.69 57.26
C LEU A 7 24.22 0.11 55.82
N SER A 8 23.47 -0.94 55.57
CA SER A 8 23.31 -1.48 54.22
C SER A 8 22.22 -0.68 53.48
N VAL A 9 22.62 0.10 52.48
CA VAL A 9 21.69 0.72 51.54
C VAL A 9 21.37 -0.33 50.47
N ALA A 10 20.15 -0.84 50.49
CA ALA A 10 19.61 -1.66 49.43
C ALA A 10 19.25 -0.75 48.24
N LEU A 11 20.01 -0.82 47.17
CA LEU A 11 19.63 -0.23 45.86
C LEU A 11 18.56 -1.13 45.25
N LEU A 12 17.33 -0.66 45.19
CA LEU A 12 16.26 -1.29 44.44
C LEU A 12 16.49 -0.90 42.97
N ALA A 13 17.08 -1.79 42.18
CA ALA A 13 17.12 -1.69 40.75
C ALA A 13 15.75 -2.12 40.22
N THR A 14 14.90 -1.16 39.89
CA THR A 14 13.73 -1.40 39.06
C THR A 14 14.23 -1.64 37.64
N ALA A 15 14.27 -2.90 37.24
CA ALA A 15 14.40 -3.28 35.85
C ALA A 15 13.10 -2.88 35.16
N VAL A 16 13.13 -1.78 34.41
CA VAL A 16 12.13 -1.47 33.42
C VAL A 16 12.42 -2.43 32.27
N SER A 17 11.69 -3.53 32.24
CA SER A 17 11.59 -4.35 31.04
C SER A 17 10.84 -3.52 29.99
N MET A 18 11.57 -2.86 29.10
CA MET A 18 11.01 -2.41 27.84
C MET A 18 10.70 -3.68 27.03
N ALA A 19 9.44 -4.08 27.06
CA ALA A 19 8.92 -4.95 26.05
C ALA A 19 8.94 -4.14 24.75
N PHE A 20 9.87 -4.44 23.88
CA PHE A 20 9.78 -4.06 22.49
C PHE A 20 8.65 -4.92 21.89
N THR A 21 7.43 -4.44 21.96
CA THR A 21 6.40 -4.89 21.05
C THR A 21 6.83 -4.39 19.69
N ALA A 22 7.19 -5.30 18.82
CA ALA A 22 7.35 -4.98 17.42
C ALA A 22 5.98 -4.56 16.89
N CYS A 23 5.91 -3.34 16.42
CA CYS A 23 4.74 -2.83 15.74
C CYS A 23 4.67 -3.50 14.37
N SER A 24 3.63 -4.27 14.18
CA SER A 24 3.09 -4.52 12.86
C SER A 24 2.27 -3.28 12.50
N SER A 25 2.32 -2.88 11.24
CA SER A 25 1.41 -1.89 10.67
C SER A 25 -0.02 -2.13 11.17
N SER A 26 -0.70 -1.07 11.55
CA SER A 26 -2.13 -1.02 11.86
C SER A 26 -2.68 -1.94 12.97
N ASP A 27 -2.16 -1.86 14.20
CA ASP A 27 -2.91 -2.31 15.37
C ASP A 27 -3.75 -1.15 15.93
N ASP A 28 -4.77 -0.72 15.17
CA ASP A 28 -5.75 0.26 15.62
C ASP A 28 -6.89 -0.39 16.38
N ASP A 29 -6.60 -0.89 17.57
CA ASP A 29 -7.61 -1.08 18.61
C ASP A 29 -7.57 0.09 19.60
N ASP A 30 -8.00 1.28 19.15
CA ASP A 30 -8.53 2.24 20.11
C ASP A 30 -9.84 1.66 20.68
N PRO A 31 -9.99 1.59 22.02
CA PRO A 31 -11.24 1.12 22.62
C PRO A 31 -12.36 2.02 22.11
N VAL A 32 -13.24 1.44 21.31
CA VAL A 32 -14.46 2.08 20.86
C VAL A 32 -15.17 2.60 22.10
N ASN A 33 -15.10 3.90 22.29
CA ASN A 33 -15.91 4.56 23.31
C ASN A 33 -17.36 4.30 22.90
N GLY A 34 -18.07 3.46 23.63
CA GLY A 34 -19.40 2.98 23.32
C GLY A 34 -20.42 4.11 23.22
N GLY A 35 -20.32 4.89 22.16
CA GLY A 35 -21.33 5.79 21.68
C GLY A 35 -22.39 4.96 20.94
N ASN A 36 -23.63 5.28 21.18
CA ASN A 36 -24.82 4.62 20.68
C ASN A 36 -24.80 4.54 19.14
N ASP A 37 -24.34 3.40 18.57
CA ASP A 37 -24.04 3.19 17.13
C ASP A 37 -25.26 3.29 16.19
N ASN A 38 -26.43 3.66 16.69
CA ASN A 38 -27.66 3.81 15.91
C ASN A 38 -28.01 5.26 15.51
N GLN A 39 -27.14 6.23 15.77
CA GLN A 39 -27.36 7.58 15.26
C GLN A 39 -26.71 7.70 13.87
N PRO A 40 -27.43 8.19 12.85
CA PRO A 40 -26.82 8.51 11.58
C PRO A 40 -25.68 9.50 11.81
N TYR A 41 -24.51 9.19 11.27
CA TYR A 41 -23.35 10.07 11.36
C TYR A 41 -23.69 11.41 10.70
N VAL A 42 -23.76 12.46 11.52
CA VAL A 42 -24.10 13.81 11.03
C VAL A 42 -22.79 14.55 10.75
N TRP A 43 -22.46 14.66 9.48
CA TRP A 43 -21.28 15.35 8.99
C TRP A 43 -21.29 16.83 9.42
N GLY A 44 -20.19 17.31 10.00
CA GLY A 44 -19.98 18.72 10.26
C GLY A 44 -20.77 19.32 11.44
N THR A 45 -21.06 18.57 12.49
CA THR A 45 -21.82 19.08 13.65
C THR A 45 -20.97 19.68 14.76
N ASP A 46 -19.65 19.64 14.69
CA ASP A 46 -18.83 20.20 15.76
C ASP A 46 -18.63 21.73 15.66
N GLY A 47 -19.24 22.38 14.68
CA GLY A 47 -19.21 23.83 14.51
C GLY A 47 -17.84 24.42 14.16
N SER A 48 -16.78 23.60 14.12
CA SER A 48 -15.41 24.03 13.81
C SER A 48 -15.05 23.82 12.33
N ILE A 49 -15.78 22.93 11.62
CA ILE A 49 -15.48 22.56 10.23
C ILE A 49 -16.39 23.31 9.28
N LYS A 50 -15.79 24.09 8.41
CA LYS A 50 -16.53 24.82 7.38
C LYS A 50 -16.97 23.91 6.25
N THR A 51 -18.24 24.03 5.88
CA THR A 51 -18.82 23.42 4.69
C THR A 51 -18.94 24.45 3.59
N CYS A 52 -18.42 24.15 2.40
CA CYS A 52 -18.49 25.02 1.23
C CYS A 52 -18.99 24.26 0.00
N ASP A 53 -19.64 24.98 -0.91
CA ASP A 53 -20.08 24.46 -2.21
C ASP A 53 -19.08 24.74 -3.35
N HIS A 54 -17.93 25.30 -3.02
CA HIS A 54 -16.82 25.57 -3.93
C HIS A 54 -15.47 25.21 -3.26
N LEU A 55 -14.47 24.93 -4.08
CA LEU A 55 -13.14 24.45 -3.63
C LEU A 55 -12.02 25.47 -3.84
N LEU A 56 -12.22 26.48 -4.71
CA LEU A 56 -11.14 27.33 -5.16
C LEU A 56 -11.08 28.64 -4.40
N PHE A 57 -9.87 29.02 -4.00
CA PHE A 57 -9.58 30.18 -3.20
C PHE A 57 -8.34 30.92 -3.73
N THR A 58 -8.22 32.19 -3.33
CA THR A 58 -6.95 32.94 -3.47
C THR A 58 -5.92 32.43 -2.47
N ALA A 59 -4.67 32.84 -2.62
CA ALA A 59 -3.60 32.54 -1.66
C ALA A 59 -3.91 33.05 -0.22
N ASN A 60 -4.78 34.04 -0.09
CA ASN A 60 -5.20 34.62 1.19
C ASN A 60 -6.44 33.93 1.79
N GLY A 61 -6.98 32.88 1.14
CA GLY A 61 -8.15 32.14 1.61
C GLY A 61 -9.49 32.78 1.31
N GLU A 62 -9.54 33.75 0.39
CA GLU A 62 -10.80 34.33 -0.12
C GLU A 62 -11.33 33.49 -1.28
N GLU A 63 -12.66 33.33 -1.35
CA GLU A 63 -13.33 32.60 -2.43
C GLU A 63 -13.02 33.21 -3.80
N ASP A 64 -12.56 32.38 -4.74
CA ASP A 64 -12.26 32.81 -6.11
C ASP A 64 -12.46 31.64 -7.09
N ALA A 65 -13.44 31.74 -7.95
CA ALA A 65 -13.71 30.73 -8.98
C ALA A 65 -12.54 30.49 -9.95
N ASN A 66 -11.59 31.43 -10.03
CA ASN A 66 -10.36 31.31 -10.80
C ASN A 66 -9.12 31.11 -9.89
N GLY A 67 -9.35 30.88 -8.60
CA GLY A 67 -8.28 30.64 -7.63
C GLY A 67 -7.51 29.36 -7.95
N THR A 68 -6.27 29.32 -7.49
CA THR A 68 -5.39 28.15 -7.65
C THR A 68 -5.15 27.40 -6.35
N MET A 69 -5.79 27.82 -5.26
CA MET A 69 -5.74 27.12 -3.98
C MET A 69 -6.97 26.25 -3.84
N ILE A 70 -6.79 24.96 -3.55
CA ILE A 70 -7.84 24.03 -3.14
C ILE A 70 -7.89 24.05 -1.62
N GLY A 71 -9.04 24.43 -1.06
CA GLY A 71 -9.20 24.67 0.37
C GLY A 71 -8.77 26.07 0.80
N ASN A 72 -9.36 26.55 1.89
CA ASN A 72 -9.19 27.92 2.39
C ASN A 72 -8.04 28.06 3.40
N GLY A 73 -7.29 27.00 3.65
CA GLY A 73 -6.20 26.94 4.63
C GLY A 73 -6.64 26.49 6.04
N ASP A 74 -7.89 26.20 6.28
CA ASP A 74 -8.34 25.53 7.51
C ASP A 74 -7.81 24.08 7.53
N LYS A 75 -7.60 23.53 8.72
CA LYS A 75 -7.08 22.16 8.87
C LYS A 75 -8.01 21.14 8.19
N GLU A 76 -9.31 21.30 8.32
CA GLU A 76 -10.33 20.46 7.72
C GLU A 76 -11.34 21.32 6.95
N PHE A 77 -11.75 20.85 5.78
CA PHE A 77 -12.63 21.55 4.87
C PHE A 77 -13.59 20.57 4.20
N ILE A 78 -14.89 20.79 4.33
CA ILE A 78 -15.90 19.92 3.73
C ILE A 78 -16.45 20.56 2.47
N PHE A 79 -16.19 19.93 1.34
CA PHE A 79 -16.79 20.28 0.06
C PHE A 79 -18.14 19.60 -0.12
N LYS A 80 -19.20 20.39 -0.32
CA LYS A 80 -20.56 19.94 -0.66
C LYS A 80 -21.04 20.60 -1.93
N GLY A 81 -20.85 19.92 -3.07
CA GLY A 81 -21.24 20.46 -4.37
C GLY A 81 -20.77 19.59 -5.53
N VAL A 82 -20.89 20.15 -6.71
CA VAL A 82 -20.35 19.56 -7.95
C VAL A 82 -19.41 20.58 -8.57
N GLN A 83 -18.15 20.23 -8.70
CA GLN A 83 -17.14 21.15 -9.25
C GLN A 83 -16.18 20.43 -10.17
N THR A 84 -15.77 21.13 -11.24
CA THR A 84 -14.71 20.69 -12.15
C THR A 84 -13.49 21.59 -11.99
N LEU A 85 -12.35 20.98 -11.64
CA LEU A 85 -11.04 21.64 -11.76
C LEU A 85 -10.61 21.57 -13.22
N LYS A 86 -10.47 22.75 -13.83
CA LYS A 86 -9.95 22.87 -15.20
C LYS A 86 -8.48 22.52 -15.25
N LYS A 87 -8.00 22.11 -16.43
CA LYS A 87 -6.57 21.87 -16.62
C LYS A 87 -5.74 23.06 -16.13
N GLY A 88 -4.85 22.79 -15.17
CA GLY A 88 -4.04 23.81 -14.53
C GLY A 88 -3.17 23.23 -13.42
N THR A 89 -2.45 24.10 -12.70
CA THR A 89 -1.69 23.73 -11.51
C THR A 89 -2.34 24.37 -10.29
N TYR A 90 -2.64 23.54 -9.30
CA TYR A 90 -3.30 23.93 -8.06
C TYR A 90 -2.43 23.55 -6.85
N THR A 91 -2.58 24.29 -5.75
CA THR A 91 -2.02 23.92 -4.45
C THR A 91 -3.16 23.54 -3.50
N MET A 92 -3.11 22.36 -2.92
CA MET A 92 -4.08 21.87 -1.94
C MET A 92 -3.57 22.15 -0.53
N ARG A 93 -4.47 22.66 0.34
CA ARG A 93 -4.18 22.99 1.74
C ARG A 93 -5.20 22.34 2.67
N GLY A 94 -4.70 21.73 3.74
CA GLY A 94 -5.52 21.06 4.73
C GLY A 94 -6.17 19.77 4.22
N TRP A 95 -7.04 19.22 5.01
CA TRP A 95 -7.77 17.99 4.69
C TRP A 95 -9.09 18.32 4.02
N ILE A 96 -9.18 17.95 2.75
CA ILE A 96 -10.33 18.27 1.89
C ILE A 96 -11.23 17.05 1.80
N TYR A 97 -12.42 17.14 2.39
CA TYR A 97 -13.42 16.08 2.34
C TYR A 97 -14.42 16.34 1.22
N VAL A 98 -14.49 15.43 0.26
CA VAL A 98 -15.55 15.39 -0.76
C VAL A 98 -16.73 14.64 -0.15
N ALA A 99 -17.71 15.38 0.35
CA ALA A 99 -18.80 14.84 1.17
C ALA A 99 -19.81 14.03 0.37
N GLU A 100 -20.66 13.27 1.08
CA GLU A 100 -21.80 12.55 0.48
C GLU A 100 -22.63 13.43 -0.46
N GLY A 101 -22.93 12.90 -1.65
CA GLY A 101 -23.68 13.58 -2.71
C GLY A 101 -22.89 14.64 -3.46
N SER A 102 -21.61 14.80 -3.18
CA SER A 102 -20.72 15.73 -3.87
C SER A 102 -19.89 15.04 -4.94
N GLU A 103 -19.47 15.80 -5.97
CA GLU A 103 -18.63 15.31 -7.04
C GLU A 103 -17.52 16.30 -7.37
N LEU A 104 -16.28 15.83 -7.31
CA LEU A 104 -15.10 16.55 -7.76
C LEU A 104 -14.59 15.93 -9.06
N THR A 105 -14.70 16.66 -10.15
CA THR A 105 -14.11 16.27 -11.45
C THR A 105 -12.81 17.01 -11.69
N ILE A 106 -11.78 16.32 -12.17
CA ILE A 106 -10.47 16.88 -12.49
C ILE A 106 -10.18 16.63 -13.96
N GLU A 107 -9.94 17.70 -14.73
CA GLU A 107 -9.62 17.59 -16.16
C GLU A 107 -8.23 16.98 -16.41
N PRO A 108 -8.03 16.25 -17.53
CA PRO A 108 -6.74 15.69 -17.91
C PRO A 108 -5.60 16.71 -17.91
N GLY A 109 -4.41 16.30 -17.49
CA GLY A 109 -3.22 17.15 -17.43
C GLY A 109 -3.20 18.15 -16.29
N THR A 110 -4.12 18.03 -15.33
CA THR A 110 -4.13 18.85 -14.11
C THR A 110 -3.06 18.37 -13.13
N ILE A 111 -2.40 19.33 -12.46
CA ILE A 111 -1.40 19.08 -11.44
C ILE A 111 -1.91 19.64 -10.11
N ILE A 112 -1.95 18.81 -9.08
CA ILE A 112 -2.37 19.18 -7.73
C ILE A 112 -1.18 18.96 -6.79
N LYS A 113 -0.73 20.03 -6.14
CA LYS A 113 0.41 20.04 -5.23
C LYS A 113 -0.07 20.09 -3.79
N GLY A 114 0.19 19.04 -3.03
CA GLY A 114 -0.11 18.98 -1.59
C GLY A 114 0.88 19.83 -0.78
N GLU A 115 0.35 20.75 0.04
CA GLU A 115 1.14 21.57 0.92
C GLU A 115 1.57 20.78 2.16
N LYS A 116 2.88 20.81 2.45
CA LYS A 116 3.48 20.03 3.54
C LYS A 116 3.03 20.52 4.92
N GLU A 117 3.01 21.81 5.12
CA GLU A 117 2.76 22.46 6.41
C GLU A 117 1.35 22.17 6.93
N SER A 118 0.41 21.89 6.03
CA SER A 118 -0.97 21.52 6.36
C SER A 118 -1.24 20.02 6.28
N ALA A 119 -0.22 19.21 5.98
CA ALA A 119 -0.36 17.77 5.71
C ALA A 119 -1.53 17.49 4.73
N ALA A 120 -1.59 18.28 3.65
CA ALA A 120 -2.72 18.31 2.75
C ALA A 120 -3.14 16.90 2.29
N SER A 121 -4.45 16.60 2.34
CA SER A 121 -5.00 15.29 1.96
C SER A 121 -6.32 15.46 1.24
N LEU A 122 -6.63 14.61 0.27
CA LEU A 122 -7.92 14.56 -0.39
C LEU A 122 -8.67 13.30 0.04
N ILE A 123 -9.77 13.50 0.74
CA ILE A 123 -10.59 12.44 1.32
C ILE A 123 -11.96 12.41 0.64
N VAL A 124 -12.29 11.32 -0.02
CA VAL A 124 -13.64 11.08 -0.56
C VAL A 124 -14.43 10.31 0.48
N GLU A 125 -15.50 10.91 0.98
CA GLU A 125 -16.37 10.29 1.98
C GLU A 125 -17.37 9.32 1.33
N PRO A 126 -17.93 8.33 2.08
CA PRO A 126 -18.91 7.40 1.52
C PRO A 126 -20.08 8.11 0.84
N GLY A 127 -20.25 7.88 -0.46
CA GLY A 127 -21.26 8.55 -1.30
C GLY A 127 -20.81 9.87 -1.93
N GLY A 128 -19.58 10.34 -1.65
CA GLY A 128 -18.87 11.33 -2.44
C GLY A 128 -18.23 10.71 -3.67
N LYS A 129 -17.81 11.52 -4.65
CA LYS A 129 -17.16 11.04 -5.87
C LYS A 129 -15.97 11.89 -6.29
N LEU A 130 -14.91 11.21 -6.69
CA LEU A 130 -13.77 11.79 -7.38
C LEU A 130 -13.72 11.25 -8.82
N ILE A 131 -13.82 12.13 -9.82
CA ILE A 131 -13.67 11.80 -11.23
C ILE A 131 -12.33 12.35 -11.70
N ALA A 132 -11.27 11.58 -11.52
CA ALA A 132 -9.91 11.89 -11.99
C ALA A 132 -9.58 11.01 -13.19
N GLN A 133 -10.06 11.43 -14.36
CA GLN A 133 -9.89 10.70 -15.61
C GLN A 133 -8.90 11.44 -16.52
N GLY A 134 -7.63 11.10 -16.40
CA GLY A 134 -6.56 11.57 -17.29
C GLY A 134 -6.49 10.80 -18.60
N SER A 135 -5.36 10.89 -19.25
CA SER A 135 -5.00 10.10 -20.45
C SER A 135 -3.50 9.81 -20.47
N ALA A 136 -3.06 8.92 -21.34
CA ALA A 136 -1.64 8.60 -21.46
C ALA A 136 -0.77 9.82 -21.79
N SER A 137 -1.29 10.79 -22.53
CA SER A 137 -0.55 12.03 -22.89
C SER A 137 -0.79 13.17 -21.90
N GLU A 138 -1.83 13.09 -21.07
CA GLU A 138 -2.23 14.12 -20.12
C GLU A 138 -2.67 13.48 -18.78
N PRO A 139 -1.75 12.83 -18.06
CA PRO A 139 -2.07 12.25 -16.77
C PRO A 139 -2.43 13.35 -15.76
N ILE A 140 -3.26 13.01 -14.79
CA ILE A 140 -3.52 13.86 -13.63
C ILE A 140 -2.45 13.54 -12.58
N VAL A 141 -1.84 14.57 -11.99
CA VAL A 141 -0.72 14.41 -11.08
C VAL A 141 -1.05 15.02 -9.72
N PHE A 142 -1.00 14.21 -8.68
CA PHE A 142 -0.97 14.65 -7.30
C PHE A 142 0.47 14.52 -6.80
N THR A 143 1.08 15.60 -6.33
CA THR A 143 2.50 15.62 -5.97
C THR A 143 2.77 16.59 -4.82
N SER A 144 4.01 16.63 -4.34
CA SER A 144 4.46 17.56 -3.31
C SER A 144 4.49 19.02 -3.81
N ALA A 145 4.09 19.96 -2.96
CA ALA A 145 4.27 21.39 -3.20
C ALA A 145 5.72 21.87 -3.05
N GLN A 146 6.62 21.01 -2.58
CA GLN A 146 8.03 21.34 -2.49
C GLN A 146 8.67 21.55 -3.87
N SER A 147 9.71 22.36 -3.91
CA SER A 147 10.41 22.66 -5.15
C SER A 147 11.13 21.42 -5.70
N LYS A 148 11.35 21.42 -7.01
CA LYS A 148 12.13 20.41 -7.72
C LYS A 148 13.43 20.09 -6.99
N GLY A 149 13.69 18.79 -6.80
CA GLY A 149 14.86 18.28 -6.08
C GLY A 149 14.74 18.27 -4.56
N ASN A 150 13.69 18.88 -3.99
CA ASN A 150 13.45 18.91 -2.54
C ASN A 150 12.23 18.09 -2.09
N ARG A 151 11.50 17.50 -3.02
CA ARG A 151 10.35 16.63 -2.73
C ARG A 151 10.81 15.38 -2.02
N LYS A 152 10.01 14.92 -1.03
CA LYS A 152 10.34 13.73 -0.22
C LYS A 152 9.08 12.93 0.11
N PRO A 153 9.20 11.63 0.35
CA PRO A 153 8.13 10.83 0.94
C PRO A 153 7.51 11.53 2.14
N GLY A 154 6.20 11.50 2.28
CA GLY A 154 5.50 12.13 3.39
C GLY A 154 5.38 13.64 3.33
N ASP A 155 5.65 14.29 2.22
CA ASP A 155 5.47 15.74 2.08
C ASP A 155 4.01 16.18 2.14
N TRP A 156 3.07 15.29 1.87
CA TRP A 156 1.63 15.53 1.98
C TRP A 156 0.92 14.21 2.33
N GLY A 157 -0.36 14.25 2.68
CA GLY A 157 -1.09 13.06 3.11
C GLY A 157 -1.19 12.01 2.01
N GLY A 158 -2.15 12.13 1.14
CA GLY A 158 -2.43 11.15 0.10
C GLY A 158 -3.85 11.24 -0.41
N LEU A 159 -4.25 10.26 -1.22
CA LEU A 159 -5.63 10.08 -1.65
C LEU A 159 -6.31 9.03 -0.80
N ILE A 160 -7.39 9.39 -0.13
CA ILE A 160 -8.19 8.49 0.69
C ILE A 160 -9.59 8.41 0.10
N ILE A 161 -10.02 7.21 -0.28
CA ILE A 161 -11.32 6.98 -0.90
C ILE A 161 -12.11 6.01 -0.05
N CYS A 162 -13.22 6.49 0.52
CA CYS A 162 -14.08 5.72 1.40
C CYS A 162 -15.42 5.45 0.73
N GLY A 163 -15.84 4.19 0.73
CA GLY A 163 -17.07 3.72 0.12
C GLY A 163 -17.99 2.99 1.10
N ARG A 164 -19.03 2.38 0.54
CA ARG A 164 -20.08 1.65 1.24
C ARG A 164 -20.07 0.16 0.95
N GLY A 165 -18.99 -0.37 0.41
CA GLY A 165 -18.76 -1.80 0.26
C GLY A 165 -18.68 -2.53 1.60
N SER A 166 -18.68 -3.86 1.57
CA SER A 166 -18.57 -4.66 2.78
C SER A 166 -17.14 -4.67 3.34
N ASN A 167 -17.03 -4.69 4.66
CA ASN A 167 -15.80 -5.03 5.38
C ASN A 167 -16.14 -5.91 6.58
N ASN A 168 -15.15 -6.46 7.26
CA ASN A 168 -15.35 -7.31 8.44
C ASN A 168 -15.45 -6.53 9.77
N LYS A 169 -15.47 -5.19 9.72
CA LYS A 169 -15.68 -4.32 10.88
C LYS A 169 -17.12 -3.75 10.95
N GLY A 170 -17.94 -3.99 9.92
CA GLY A 170 -19.35 -3.62 9.88
C GLY A 170 -19.66 -2.29 9.18
N VAL A 171 -20.93 -1.92 9.18
CA VAL A 171 -21.43 -0.71 8.51
C VAL A 171 -20.94 0.53 9.22
N LEU A 172 -20.14 1.36 8.54
CA LEU A 172 -19.44 2.51 9.12
C LEU A 172 -18.70 2.16 10.43
N GLY A 173 -18.26 0.90 10.55
CA GLY A 173 -17.63 0.39 11.76
C GLY A 173 -16.14 0.70 11.84
N GLN A 174 -15.51 0.99 10.70
CA GLN A 174 -14.08 1.27 10.62
C GLN A 174 -13.85 2.75 10.37
N GLN A 175 -13.02 3.38 11.18
CA GLN A 175 -12.43 4.68 10.86
C GLN A 175 -11.24 4.43 9.94
N ILE A 176 -11.08 5.28 8.93
CA ILE A 176 -9.94 5.16 8.02
C ILE A 176 -8.64 5.53 8.76
N GLU A 177 -7.56 4.86 8.40
CA GLU A 177 -6.24 5.10 8.95
C GLU A 177 -5.67 6.48 8.61
N GLY A 178 -4.63 6.91 9.32
CA GLY A 178 -3.92 8.17 9.07
C GLY A 178 -4.59 9.41 9.66
N GLY A 179 -5.61 9.24 10.51
CA GLY A 179 -6.21 10.31 11.31
C GLY A 179 -7.42 11.06 10.74
N PRO A 180 -7.87 10.90 9.45
CA PRO A 180 -9.13 11.47 9.06
C PRO A 180 -10.29 10.91 9.88
N ARG A 181 -11.30 11.76 10.14
CA ARG A 181 -12.51 11.35 10.86
C ARG A 181 -13.44 10.42 10.10
N THR A 182 -13.16 10.18 8.82
CA THR A 182 -14.04 9.44 7.91
C THR A 182 -14.11 7.98 8.31
N LYS A 183 -15.35 7.49 8.43
CA LYS A 183 -15.66 6.07 8.59
C LYS A 183 -16.13 5.49 7.27
N HIS A 184 -15.88 4.22 7.06
CA HIS A 184 -16.28 3.50 5.84
C HIS A 184 -16.93 2.16 6.16
N GLY A 185 -17.51 1.53 5.13
CA GLY A 185 -18.17 0.25 5.25
C GLY A 185 -19.68 0.32 5.10
N GLY A 186 -20.23 -0.74 4.59
CA GLY A 186 -21.65 -0.90 4.32
C GLY A 186 -21.95 -2.27 3.76
N ASN A 187 -22.98 -2.35 2.90
CA ASN A 187 -23.39 -3.59 2.24
C ASN A 187 -23.64 -3.37 0.74
N ASP A 188 -23.12 -2.30 0.16
CA ASP A 188 -23.27 -1.99 -1.26
C ASP A 188 -22.03 -2.44 -2.04
N ALA A 189 -22.04 -3.66 -2.53
CA ALA A 189 -20.95 -4.19 -3.34
C ALA A 189 -20.76 -3.43 -4.67
N ALA A 190 -21.75 -2.68 -5.13
CA ALA A 190 -21.70 -1.87 -6.34
C ALA A 190 -21.45 -0.38 -6.05
N ASP A 191 -21.09 -0.04 -4.81
CA ASP A 191 -20.72 1.33 -4.44
C ASP A 191 -19.76 1.96 -5.44
N ASN A 192 -19.95 3.24 -5.72
CA ASN A 192 -19.22 3.97 -6.74
C ASN A 192 -18.70 5.30 -6.19
N SER A 193 -17.43 5.33 -5.88
CA SER A 193 -16.70 6.52 -5.42
C SER A 193 -16.06 7.32 -6.57
N GLY A 194 -16.28 6.93 -7.84
CA GLY A 194 -15.85 7.67 -9.03
C GLY A 194 -14.87 6.92 -9.93
N VAL A 195 -13.88 7.66 -10.44
CA VAL A 195 -12.91 7.17 -11.43
C VAL A 195 -11.51 7.65 -11.07
N LEU A 196 -10.55 6.74 -11.02
CA LEU A 196 -9.11 7.02 -11.07
C LEU A 196 -8.53 6.36 -12.32
N SER A 197 -8.17 7.13 -13.33
CA SER A 197 -7.59 6.62 -14.58
C SER A 197 -6.50 7.55 -15.09
N TYR A 198 -5.32 7.01 -15.37
CA TYR A 198 -4.12 7.76 -15.69
C TYR A 198 -3.81 8.83 -14.63
N VAL A 199 -3.65 8.37 -13.39
CA VAL A 199 -3.37 9.21 -12.23
C VAL A 199 -2.01 8.86 -11.65
N ARG A 200 -1.22 9.87 -11.28
CA ARG A 200 -0.01 9.71 -10.48
C ARG A 200 -0.19 10.34 -9.11
N VAL A 201 0.27 9.63 -8.09
CA VAL A 201 0.36 10.09 -6.69
C VAL A 201 1.81 9.98 -6.26
N GLU A 202 2.42 11.09 -5.91
CA GLU A 202 3.86 11.17 -5.69
C GLU A 202 4.14 11.85 -4.34
N PHE A 203 5.06 11.29 -3.55
CA PHE A 203 5.54 11.84 -2.27
C PHE A 203 4.45 11.98 -1.18
N ALA A 204 3.44 11.15 -1.25
CA ALA A 204 2.40 11.05 -0.23
C ALA A 204 2.89 10.29 1.02
N GLY A 205 1.98 10.00 1.96
CA GLY A 205 2.30 9.19 3.13
C GLY A 205 2.70 10.02 4.34
N TYR A 206 2.00 11.13 4.62
CA TYR A 206 2.34 11.94 5.79
C TYR A 206 2.19 11.15 7.09
N PRO A 207 3.25 11.07 7.93
CA PRO A 207 3.21 10.36 9.19
C PRO A 207 2.42 11.18 10.22
N PHE A 208 1.12 10.92 10.32
CA PHE A 208 0.22 11.64 11.22
C PHE A 208 0.52 11.37 12.69
N GLN A 209 0.75 10.11 13.02
CA GLN A 209 1.25 9.63 14.30
C GLN A 209 2.17 8.45 14.02
N LYS A 210 2.97 8.07 15.02
CA LYS A 210 3.76 6.85 14.92
C LYS A 210 2.83 5.64 14.74
N ASP A 211 3.11 4.84 13.75
CA ASP A 211 2.34 3.64 13.37
C ASP A 211 0.87 3.97 12.94
N LYS A 212 0.64 5.20 12.39
CA LYS A 212 -0.63 5.70 11.83
C LYS A 212 -0.33 6.70 10.73
N GLU A 213 0.33 6.24 9.74
CA GLU A 213 0.69 6.98 8.56
C GLU A 213 -0.51 7.02 7.58
N ILE A 214 -0.48 7.93 6.63
CA ILE A 214 -1.40 7.93 5.49
C ILE A 214 -0.66 7.27 4.33
N ASN A 215 -1.30 6.34 3.64
CA ASN A 215 -0.74 5.65 2.48
C ASN A 215 -0.67 6.55 1.25
N GLY A 216 -0.07 6.07 0.18
CA GLY A 216 -0.13 6.73 -1.13
C GLY A 216 -1.57 6.86 -1.60
N ILE A 217 -2.27 5.72 -1.69
CA ILE A 217 -3.72 5.66 -1.92
C ILE A 217 -4.33 4.65 -0.96
N THR A 218 -5.32 5.10 -0.18
CA THR A 218 -6.09 4.26 0.73
C THR A 218 -7.51 4.05 0.19
N PHE A 219 -7.96 2.80 0.08
CA PHE A 219 -9.32 2.41 -0.31
C PHE A 219 -10.06 1.82 0.89
N GLY A 220 -10.94 2.59 1.53
CA GLY A 220 -11.80 2.11 2.61
C GLY A 220 -13.15 1.61 2.08
N SER A 221 -13.39 0.30 2.03
CA SER A 221 -14.66 -0.31 1.61
C SER A 221 -15.20 0.20 0.26
N VAL A 222 -14.33 0.42 -0.70
CA VAL A 222 -14.71 0.91 -2.04
C VAL A 222 -15.31 -0.24 -2.85
N GLY A 223 -16.48 0.01 -3.47
CA GLY A 223 -17.22 -1.00 -4.21
C GLY A 223 -16.82 -1.13 -5.67
N SER A 224 -17.31 -2.20 -6.31
CA SER A 224 -16.98 -2.56 -7.71
C SER A 224 -17.51 -1.59 -8.78
N GLY A 225 -18.36 -0.64 -8.39
CA GLY A 225 -18.82 0.44 -9.29
C GLY A 225 -17.76 1.52 -9.52
N THR A 226 -16.72 1.57 -8.71
CA THR A 226 -15.59 2.49 -8.86
C THR A 226 -14.61 1.95 -9.89
N GLN A 227 -14.14 2.82 -10.79
CA GLN A 227 -13.15 2.47 -11.79
C GLN A 227 -11.75 2.89 -11.32
N VAL A 228 -10.79 1.95 -11.34
CA VAL A 228 -9.38 2.21 -11.02
C VAL A 228 -8.50 1.53 -12.06
N ASP A 229 -7.82 2.33 -12.88
CA ASP A 229 -6.86 1.82 -13.86
C ASP A 229 -5.77 2.84 -14.19
N HIS A 230 -4.58 2.37 -14.59
CA HIS A 230 -3.42 3.21 -14.90
C HIS A 230 -3.12 4.20 -13.77
N VAL A 231 -2.84 3.67 -12.59
CA VAL A 231 -2.51 4.48 -11.40
C VAL A 231 -1.09 4.16 -10.94
N GLN A 232 -0.30 5.20 -10.78
CA GLN A 232 1.07 5.10 -10.25
C GLN A 232 1.15 5.80 -8.90
N VAL A 233 1.68 5.10 -7.89
CA VAL A 233 2.13 5.68 -6.62
C VAL A 233 3.65 5.64 -6.58
N SER A 234 4.28 6.75 -6.20
CA SER A 234 5.74 6.87 -6.19
C SER A 234 6.22 7.59 -4.94
N TYR A 235 7.26 7.04 -4.31
CA TYR A 235 7.90 7.67 -3.15
C TYR A 235 6.91 8.00 -2.03
N THR A 236 5.96 7.13 -1.76
CA THR A 236 5.14 7.25 -0.55
C THR A 236 5.99 6.93 0.69
N ASN A 237 5.61 7.50 1.84
CA ASN A 237 6.31 7.24 3.10
C ASN A 237 5.72 6.06 3.89
N ASP A 238 4.71 5.45 3.37
CA ASP A 238 4.00 4.30 3.87
C ASP A 238 3.63 3.41 2.68
N ASP A 239 2.56 2.62 2.77
CA ASP A 239 2.14 1.76 1.68
C ASP A 239 1.86 2.51 0.39
N SER A 240 2.13 1.86 -0.73
CA SER A 240 1.79 2.43 -2.02
C SER A 240 0.28 2.36 -2.27
N PHE A 241 -0.32 1.20 -2.09
CA PHE A 241 -1.76 0.95 -2.22
C PHE A 241 -2.24 0.10 -1.06
N GLU A 242 -3.24 0.58 -0.34
CA GLU A 242 -3.85 -0.19 0.74
C GLU A 242 -5.37 -0.25 0.60
N TRP A 243 -5.94 -1.46 0.84
CA TRP A 243 -7.37 -1.73 0.74
C TRP A 243 -7.93 -2.28 2.06
N PHE A 244 -8.75 -1.49 2.72
CA PHE A 244 -9.51 -1.89 3.91
C PHE A 244 -10.93 -2.31 3.54
N GLY A 245 -11.13 -3.57 3.16
CA GLY A 245 -12.42 -4.08 2.75
C GLY A 245 -12.88 -3.60 1.36
N GLY A 246 -14.13 -3.84 1.04
CA GLY A 246 -14.70 -3.55 -0.28
C GLY A 246 -14.32 -4.58 -1.35
N ASN A 247 -14.61 -4.25 -2.59
CA ASN A 247 -14.40 -5.15 -3.72
C ASN A 247 -14.12 -4.39 -5.04
N VAL A 248 -13.47 -3.23 -4.95
CA VAL A 248 -13.04 -2.48 -6.14
C VAL A 248 -12.05 -3.31 -6.94
N ASN A 249 -12.19 -3.26 -8.27
CA ASN A 249 -11.27 -3.95 -9.17
C ASN A 249 -10.30 -2.95 -9.79
N CYS A 250 -9.01 -3.32 -9.82
CA CYS A 250 -7.94 -2.43 -10.26
C CYS A 250 -7.10 -3.06 -11.37
N ARG A 251 -6.64 -2.26 -12.35
CA ARG A 251 -5.72 -2.71 -13.40
C ARG A 251 -4.62 -1.69 -13.64
N TYR A 252 -3.47 -2.16 -14.11
CA TYR A 252 -2.35 -1.31 -14.53
C TYR A 252 -1.87 -0.40 -13.40
N LEU A 253 -1.53 -1.02 -12.28
CA LEU A 253 -0.99 -0.33 -11.11
C LEU A 253 0.53 -0.31 -11.14
N VAL A 254 1.11 0.81 -10.72
CA VAL A 254 2.56 0.93 -10.53
C VAL A 254 2.83 1.44 -9.12
N ALA A 255 3.55 0.64 -8.33
CA ALA A 255 4.10 1.02 -7.03
C ALA A 255 5.61 1.22 -7.19
N TYR A 256 6.11 2.43 -6.95
CA TYR A 256 7.49 2.79 -7.25
C TYR A 256 8.18 3.45 -6.08
N ASN A 257 9.16 2.76 -5.51
CA ASN A 257 9.99 3.27 -4.42
C ASN A 257 9.18 3.71 -3.20
N GLY A 258 8.15 2.93 -2.83
CA GLY A 258 7.41 3.10 -1.58
C GLY A 258 8.31 2.81 -0.37
N TRP A 259 7.87 3.27 0.80
CA TRP A 259 8.62 3.08 2.03
C TRP A 259 8.30 1.75 2.68
N ASP A 260 7.00 1.45 2.89
CA ASP A 260 6.54 0.18 3.46
C ASP A 260 6.05 -0.78 2.38
N ASP A 261 4.84 -1.29 2.43
CA ASP A 261 4.40 -2.32 1.50
C ASP A 261 3.91 -1.74 0.15
N GLU A 262 3.95 -2.55 -0.89
CA GLU A 262 3.54 -2.08 -2.21
C GLU A 262 2.04 -2.27 -2.43
N PHE A 263 1.50 -3.41 -1.97
CA PHE A 263 0.09 -3.75 -2.07
C PHE A 263 -0.36 -4.42 -0.78
N ASP A 264 -1.02 -3.67 0.10
CA ASP A 264 -1.59 -4.21 1.33
C ASP A 264 -3.11 -4.41 1.22
N THR A 265 -3.60 -5.53 1.75
CA THR A 265 -5.02 -5.91 1.71
C THR A 265 -5.49 -6.37 3.07
N ASP A 266 -6.51 -5.70 3.60
CA ASP A 266 -7.03 -5.95 4.94
C ASP A 266 -8.56 -5.87 5.02
N ASN A 267 -9.09 -6.16 6.18
CA ASN A 267 -10.47 -5.94 6.62
C ASN A 267 -11.55 -6.47 5.66
N GLY A 268 -11.27 -7.60 5.01
CA GLY A 268 -12.24 -8.27 4.14
C GLY A 268 -12.25 -7.78 2.70
N PHE A 269 -11.17 -7.19 2.22
CA PHE A 269 -11.03 -6.83 0.81
C PHE A 269 -11.14 -8.05 -0.10
N SER A 270 -12.00 -7.98 -1.12
CA SER A 270 -12.29 -9.09 -2.04
C SER A 270 -12.26 -8.70 -3.53
N GLY A 271 -11.58 -7.61 -3.85
CA GLY A 271 -11.43 -7.12 -5.22
C GLY A 271 -10.45 -7.95 -6.06
N GLN A 272 -10.40 -7.61 -7.34
CA GLN A 272 -9.53 -8.25 -8.33
C GLN A 272 -8.51 -7.24 -8.86
N VAL A 273 -7.24 -7.63 -8.93
CA VAL A 273 -6.15 -6.77 -9.41
C VAL A 273 -5.37 -7.49 -10.50
N GLN A 274 -5.17 -6.81 -11.64
CA GLN A 274 -4.38 -7.36 -12.75
C GLN A 274 -3.43 -6.33 -13.34
N PHE A 275 -2.24 -6.80 -13.76
CA PHE A 275 -1.16 -5.98 -14.30
C PHE A 275 -0.68 -4.94 -13.29
N ALA A 276 -0.06 -5.42 -12.22
CA ALA A 276 0.56 -4.58 -11.21
C ALA A 276 2.08 -4.73 -11.23
N LEU A 277 2.78 -3.61 -11.20
CA LEU A 277 4.24 -3.53 -11.20
C LEU A 277 4.71 -2.87 -9.92
N SER A 278 5.56 -3.53 -9.17
CA SER A 278 6.25 -3.00 -8.01
C SER A 278 7.75 -2.92 -8.27
N ILE A 279 8.35 -1.80 -7.94
CA ILE A 279 9.81 -1.58 -8.02
C ILE A 279 10.27 -0.91 -6.73
N ARG A 280 11.11 -1.61 -5.95
CA ARG A 280 11.64 -1.10 -4.67
C ARG A 280 12.86 -0.20 -4.87
N ASP A 281 12.98 0.86 -4.08
CA ASP A 281 14.29 1.50 -3.86
C ASP A 281 15.11 0.57 -2.94
N PRO A 282 16.34 0.16 -3.34
CA PRO A 282 17.12 -0.80 -2.56
C PRO A 282 17.61 -0.25 -1.21
N ARG A 283 17.35 1.02 -0.90
CA ARG A 283 17.84 1.71 0.30
C ARG A 283 16.72 2.10 1.27
N ILE A 284 15.45 1.85 0.91
CA ILE A 284 14.32 2.34 1.68
C ILE A 284 13.43 1.16 2.09
N ALA A 285 13.29 0.99 3.41
CA ALA A 285 12.36 0.04 4.00
C ALA A 285 11.90 0.54 5.36
N ASP A 286 10.69 0.22 5.76
CA ASP A 286 10.14 0.62 7.04
C ASP A 286 10.59 -0.28 8.21
N THR A 287 10.39 0.21 9.42
CA THR A 287 10.68 -0.54 10.66
C THR A 287 9.75 -1.72 10.86
N SER A 288 8.56 -1.70 10.29
CA SER A 288 7.59 -2.81 10.22
C SER A 288 8.10 -3.96 9.36
N GLN A 289 9.00 -3.69 8.43
CA GLN A 289 9.61 -4.61 7.46
C GLN A 289 8.81 -4.72 6.16
N SER A 290 9.30 -4.05 5.16
CA SER A 290 8.61 -3.85 3.87
C SER A 290 8.51 -5.09 2.99
N ASN A 291 7.35 -5.28 2.39
CA ASN A 291 7.01 -6.40 1.52
C ASN A 291 6.53 -5.93 0.12
N GLY A 292 6.39 -6.88 -0.77
CA GLY A 292 5.67 -6.68 -2.04
C GLY A 292 4.14 -6.77 -1.83
N PHE A 293 3.69 -7.85 -1.17
CA PHE A 293 2.36 -7.97 -0.55
C PHE A 293 2.47 -8.03 0.96
N GLU A 294 1.58 -7.32 1.64
CA GLU A 294 1.09 -7.70 2.95
C GLU A 294 -0.40 -8.05 2.82
N SER A 295 -0.91 -9.06 3.56
CA SER A 295 -2.31 -9.42 3.48
C SER A 295 -2.81 -9.99 4.78
N ASP A 296 -3.75 -9.29 5.39
CA ASP A 296 -4.40 -9.62 6.66
C ASP A 296 -5.90 -9.84 6.49
N ASN A 297 -6.52 -10.66 7.34
CA ASN A 297 -7.98 -10.61 7.48
C ASN A 297 -8.39 -9.45 8.39
N ASP A 298 -7.68 -9.30 9.48
CA ASP A 298 -7.72 -8.17 10.41
C ASP A 298 -6.54 -8.27 11.39
N ALA A 299 -6.28 -7.21 12.14
CA ALA A 299 -5.17 -7.11 13.08
C ALA A 299 -5.05 -8.28 14.08
N ASP A 300 -6.16 -8.92 14.45
CA ASP A 300 -6.21 -10.05 15.39
C ASP A 300 -6.07 -11.42 14.71
N GLY A 301 -6.18 -11.49 13.39
CA GLY A 301 -6.27 -12.75 12.65
C GLY A 301 -7.57 -13.50 12.94
N SER A 302 -8.65 -12.76 13.18
CA SER A 302 -9.95 -13.32 13.53
C SER A 302 -10.60 -14.09 12.39
N LEU A 303 -11.71 -14.76 12.68
CA LEU A 303 -12.53 -15.47 11.71
C LEU A 303 -13.72 -14.62 11.25
N THR A 304 -13.65 -13.31 11.42
CA THR A 304 -14.75 -12.42 11.05
C THR A 304 -14.85 -12.32 9.53
N GLU A 305 -16.07 -12.50 9.03
CA GLU A 305 -16.39 -12.38 7.60
C GLU A 305 -16.89 -10.96 7.25
N PRO A 306 -16.69 -10.52 5.99
CA PRO A 306 -16.04 -11.25 4.90
C PRO A 306 -14.53 -11.38 5.12
N PHE A 307 -13.98 -12.55 4.74
CA PHE A 307 -12.52 -12.71 4.75
C PHE A 307 -11.87 -11.85 3.67
N THR A 308 -10.68 -11.34 3.97
CA THR A 308 -9.79 -10.80 2.96
C THR A 308 -9.45 -11.90 1.97
N SER A 309 -9.93 -11.75 0.74
CA SER A 309 -9.86 -12.76 -0.32
C SER A 309 -9.58 -12.16 -1.69
N ALA A 310 -8.71 -11.15 -1.70
CA ALA A 310 -8.25 -10.49 -2.92
C ALA A 310 -7.69 -11.50 -3.93
N VAL A 311 -7.93 -11.26 -5.22
CA VAL A 311 -7.40 -12.08 -6.31
C VAL A 311 -6.50 -11.23 -7.20
N PHE A 312 -5.21 -11.54 -7.17
CA PHE A 312 -4.21 -10.89 -8.02
C PHE A 312 -3.81 -11.79 -9.19
N SER A 313 -3.52 -11.21 -10.34
CA SER A 313 -2.91 -11.91 -11.46
C SER A 313 -1.98 -10.98 -12.24
N ASN A 314 -0.89 -11.53 -12.81
CA ASN A 314 0.04 -10.79 -13.61
C ASN A 314 0.70 -9.62 -12.85
N VAL A 315 1.30 -9.93 -11.69
CA VAL A 315 2.08 -8.99 -10.90
C VAL A 315 3.56 -9.23 -11.12
N THR A 316 4.33 -8.16 -11.23
CA THR A 316 5.80 -8.19 -11.21
C THR A 316 6.30 -7.43 -10.00
N PHE A 317 7.08 -8.10 -9.15
CA PHE A 317 7.77 -7.49 -8.03
C PHE A 317 9.27 -7.43 -8.31
N VAL A 318 9.83 -6.24 -8.41
CA VAL A 318 11.27 -6.01 -8.52
C VAL A 318 11.79 -5.57 -7.15
N GLY A 319 12.38 -6.51 -6.44
CA GLY A 319 12.92 -6.33 -5.10
C GLY A 319 14.28 -5.63 -5.09
N PRO A 320 14.85 -5.46 -3.89
CA PRO A 320 16.08 -4.68 -3.70
C PRO A 320 17.36 -5.43 -4.01
N ILE A 321 17.36 -6.77 -3.93
CA ILE A 321 18.60 -7.59 -4.11
C ILE A 321 19.10 -7.46 -5.54
N GLY A 322 20.41 -7.26 -5.68
CA GLY A 322 21.07 -7.11 -6.98
C GLY A 322 21.01 -5.70 -7.53
N ARG A 323 20.39 -4.76 -6.82
CA ARG A 323 20.40 -3.33 -7.15
C ARG A 323 21.46 -2.58 -6.33
N ASP A 324 22.01 -1.51 -6.91
CA ASP A 324 23.06 -0.72 -6.26
C ASP A 324 22.57 -0.09 -4.95
N GLY A 325 23.37 -0.27 -3.90
CA GLY A 325 23.12 0.30 -2.58
C GLY A 325 22.24 -0.57 -1.67
N PHE A 326 21.89 -1.79 -2.08
CA PHE A 326 21.17 -2.71 -1.20
C PHE A 326 22.05 -3.20 -0.05
N GLU A 327 21.56 -3.00 1.15
CA GLU A 327 22.08 -3.58 2.39
C GLU A 327 20.89 -3.95 3.28
N ASN A 328 20.88 -5.15 3.84
CA ASN A 328 19.78 -5.60 4.70
C ASN A 328 20.30 -6.03 6.08
N THR A 329 20.78 -5.08 6.83
CA THR A 329 21.38 -5.28 8.16
C THR A 329 20.54 -4.61 9.25
N PRO A 330 20.72 -4.96 10.55
CA PRO A 330 20.02 -4.28 11.66
C PRO A 330 20.28 -2.77 11.73
N ASP A 331 21.47 -2.36 11.29
CA ASP A 331 21.87 -0.95 11.26
C ASP A 331 21.61 -0.33 9.89
N TYR A 332 20.68 -0.91 9.20
CA TYR A 332 20.40 -0.60 7.83
C TYR A 332 20.11 0.86 7.62
N ILE A 333 20.79 1.37 6.71
CA ILE A 333 20.61 2.65 6.04
C ILE A 333 20.40 3.82 6.97
N ASN A 334 21.44 4.45 7.13
CA ASN A 334 21.50 5.85 7.32
C ASN A 334 20.98 6.53 6.03
N GLY A 335 19.67 6.60 5.85
CA GLY A 335 18.98 6.99 4.61
C GLY A 335 19.50 8.25 3.90
N GLY A 336 20.52 8.86 4.43
CA GLY A 336 21.19 10.02 3.84
C GLY A 336 20.18 11.08 3.43
N SER A 337 20.26 11.50 2.17
CA SER A 337 19.36 12.53 1.63
C SER A 337 17.95 12.01 1.31
N VAL A 338 17.74 10.71 1.26
CA VAL A 338 16.41 10.11 1.01
C VAL A 338 15.58 10.01 2.27
N PHE A 339 16.23 9.98 3.44
CA PHE A 339 15.51 9.96 4.71
C PHE A 339 14.65 11.22 4.88
N PRO A 340 13.33 11.11 5.06
CA PRO A 340 12.44 12.27 4.98
C PRO A 340 12.58 13.24 6.15
N GLN A 341 13.18 12.83 7.26
CA GLN A 341 13.28 13.63 8.50
C GLN A 341 11.90 14.10 9.01
N ASN A 342 10.89 13.25 8.83
CA ASN A 342 9.50 13.52 9.18
C ASN A 342 9.02 12.68 10.37
N GLY A 343 9.90 11.88 10.97
CA GLY A 343 9.58 10.96 12.07
C GLY A 343 9.65 9.49 11.66
N SER A 344 9.69 9.18 10.38
CA SER A 344 9.84 7.81 9.88
C SER A 344 11.21 7.24 10.23
N ALA A 345 11.27 5.96 10.46
CA ALA A 345 12.49 5.23 10.74
C ALA A 345 12.77 4.18 9.67
N LEU A 346 14.03 3.93 9.38
CA LEU A 346 14.44 2.90 8.43
C LEU A 346 14.42 1.52 9.08
N GLY A 347 14.00 0.54 8.32
CA GLY A 347 13.91 -0.86 8.70
C GLY A 347 14.58 -1.79 7.72
N LYS A 348 13.94 -2.91 7.45
CA LYS A 348 14.45 -3.96 6.59
C LYS A 348 13.43 -4.39 5.55
N PHE A 349 13.91 -4.75 4.39
CA PHE A 349 13.13 -5.54 3.45
C PHE A 349 12.87 -6.94 4.00
N GLN A 350 11.67 -7.45 3.82
CA GLN A 350 11.27 -8.76 4.29
C GLN A 350 10.99 -9.72 3.13
N SER A 351 9.81 -9.68 2.54
CA SER A 351 9.41 -10.69 1.57
C SER A 351 8.76 -10.12 0.32
N ALA A 352 8.70 -10.93 -0.73
CA ALA A 352 7.87 -10.61 -1.87
C ALA A 352 6.37 -10.77 -1.53
N MET A 353 6.03 -11.73 -0.66
CA MET A 353 4.65 -12.02 -0.27
C MET A 353 4.58 -12.39 1.21
N HIS A 354 3.99 -11.53 2.03
CA HIS A 354 3.67 -11.79 3.44
C HIS A 354 2.16 -11.95 3.59
N ILE A 355 1.72 -13.16 3.83
CA ILE A 355 0.29 -13.50 3.99
C ILE A 355 0.09 -14.01 5.40
N ARG A 356 -0.74 -13.32 6.16
CA ARG A 356 -0.85 -13.52 7.61
C ARG A 356 -2.28 -13.40 8.11
N ARG A 357 -2.48 -13.58 9.39
CA ARG A 357 -3.69 -13.23 10.14
C ARG A 357 -4.99 -13.69 9.47
N SER A 358 -5.04 -14.96 9.06
CA SER A 358 -6.21 -15.60 8.43
C SER A 358 -6.61 -15.08 7.05
N SER A 359 -5.76 -14.38 6.31
CA SER A 359 -6.05 -13.96 4.94
C SER A 359 -6.22 -15.16 3.99
N HIS A 360 -7.12 -15.01 3.03
CA HIS A 360 -7.41 -15.95 1.93
C HIS A 360 -6.90 -15.43 0.58
N LEU A 361 -5.91 -14.56 0.56
CA LEU A 361 -5.37 -13.98 -0.67
C LEU A 361 -5.04 -15.05 -1.71
N ALA A 362 -5.38 -14.76 -2.97
CA ALA A 362 -4.99 -15.58 -4.11
C ALA A 362 -4.15 -14.78 -5.11
N CYS A 363 -3.03 -15.37 -5.57
CA CYS A 363 -2.18 -14.75 -6.57
C CYS A 363 -1.83 -15.76 -7.66
N PHE A 364 -1.89 -15.30 -8.92
CA PHE A 364 -1.68 -16.11 -10.10
C PHE A 364 -0.75 -15.43 -11.10
N ASN A 365 -0.07 -16.22 -11.95
CA ASN A 365 0.67 -15.73 -13.11
C ASN A 365 1.61 -14.55 -12.80
N SER A 366 2.30 -14.60 -11.67
CA SER A 366 3.09 -13.48 -11.16
C SER A 366 4.55 -13.85 -10.96
N VAL A 367 5.40 -12.86 -10.92
CA VAL A 367 6.85 -13.04 -10.75
C VAL A 367 7.40 -12.08 -9.71
N ALA A 368 8.28 -12.57 -8.87
CA ALA A 368 9.07 -11.75 -7.96
C ALA A 368 10.57 -12.02 -8.13
N VAL A 369 11.34 -10.94 -8.06
CA VAL A 369 12.79 -10.97 -8.29
C VAL A 369 13.49 -10.27 -7.14
N GLY A 370 14.48 -10.95 -6.54
CA GLY A 370 15.43 -10.30 -5.65
C GLY A 370 14.85 -9.77 -4.34
N TYR A 371 14.11 -10.59 -3.60
CA TYR A 371 13.73 -10.32 -2.21
C TYR A 371 14.49 -11.20 -1.24
N PRO A 372 14.69 -10.76 0.02
CA PRO A 372 15.30 -11.64 1.05
C PRO A 372 14.50 -12.93 1.24
N ILE A 373 13.17 -12.82 1.29
CA ILE A 373 12.26 -13.96 1.42
C ILE A 373 11.27 -13.93 0.25
N GLY A 374 11.02 -15.08 -0.36
CA GLY A 374 9.99 -15.18 -1.41
C GLY A 374 8.59 -15.14 -0.82
N LEU A 375 8.28 -16.01 0.15
CA LEU A 375 6.95 -16.20 0.72
C LEU A 375 6.99 -16.37 2.24
N ILE A 376 6.12 -15.66 2.92
CA ILE A 376 5.77 -15.92 4.32
C ILE A 376 4.27 -16.22 4.41
N ILE A 377 3.91 -17.46 4.78
CA ILE A 377 2.58 -17.79 5.27
C ILE A 377 2.70 -17.83 6.79
N ASP A 378 2.39 -16.69 7.40
CA ASP A 378 2.72 -16.44 8.79
C ASP A 378 1.84 -17.25 9.74
N ALA A 379 2.49 -17.92 10.68
CA ALA A 379 1.86 -18.75 11.70
C ALA A 379 1.76 -18.05 13.08
N GLU A 380 2.12 -16.77 13.18
CA GLU A 380 2.14 -16.07 14.48
C GLU A 380 0.73 -15.77 15.03
N LYS A 381 -0.20 -15.36 14.14
CA LYS A 381 -1.59 -15.06 14.52
C LYS A 381 -2.57 -15.67 13.50
N GLY A 382 -3.73 -16.09 13.98
CA GLY A 382 -4.80 -16.62 13.13
C GLY A 382 -4.51 -17.98 12.52
N GLY A 383 -5.28 -18.37 11.50
CA GLY A 383 -5.27 -19.69 10.88
C GLY A 383 -4.74 -19.69 9.43
N THR A 384 -3.82 -18.81 9.05
CA THR A 384 -3.39 -18.64 7.66
C THR A 384 -2.89 -19.93 7.02
N GLN A 385 -2.08 -20.71 7.74
CA GLN A 385 -1.58 -22.00 7.24
C GLN A 385 -2.69 -23.05 7.12
N GLU A 386 -3.68 -23.06 8.02
CA GLU A 386 -4.85 -23.93 7.95
C GLU A 386 -5.69 -23.60 6.71
N TYR A 387 -5.90 -22.34 6.40
CA TYR A 387 -6.61 -21.90 5.20
C TYR A 387 -5.83 -22.21 3.92
N ALA A 388 -4.51 -22.09 3.95
CA ALA A 388 -3.66 -22.53 2.85
C ALA A 388 -3.79 -24.05 2.62
N LYS A 389 -3.78 -24.88 3.67
CA LYS A 389 -4.00 -26.34 3.60
C LYS A 389 -5.41 -26.70 3.09
N ALA A 390 -6.40 -25.90 3.45
CA ALA A 390 -7.79 -26.10 2.99
C ALA A 390 -8.02 -25.63 1.53
N GLY A 391 -7.07 -24.93 0.92
CA GLY A 391 -7.16 -24.43 -0.46
C GLY A 391 -7.89 -23.09 -0.60
N ASN A 392 -8.10 -22.36 0.49
CA ASN A 392 -8.66 -21.02 0.47
C ASN A 392 -7.64 -19.98 0.00
N LEU A 393 -6.37 -20.15 0.39
CA LEU A 393 -5.24 -19.38 -0.09
C LEU A 393 -4.61 -20.10 -1.29
N LYS A 394 -4.38 -19.37 -2.40
CA LYS A 394 -3.88 -19.96 -3.64
C LYS A 394 -2.74 -19.12 -4.21
N LEU A 395 -1.59 -19.73 -4.41
CA LEU A 395 -0.43 -19.12 -5.06
C LEU A 395 0.01 -20.03 -6.21
N GLN A 396 -0.49 -19.76 -7.42
CA GLN A 396 -0.27 -20.66 -8.56
C GLN A 396 0.36 -19.93 -9.74
N ASN A 397 1.28 -20.62 -10.42
CA ASN A 397 2.01 -20.03 -11.53
C ASN A 397 2.85 -18.81 -11.11
N ILE A 398 3.46 -18.90 -9.93
CA ILE A 398 4.33 -17.86 -9.37
C ILE A 398 5.80 -18.25 -9.63
N PHE A 399 6.57 -17.32 -10.18
CA PHE A 399 8.00 -17.50 -10.41
C PHE A 399 8.80 -16.65 -9.45
N PHE A 400 9.64 -17.28 -8.63
CA PHE A 400 10.62 -16.61 -7.78
C PHE A 400 12.01 -16.72 -8.38
N ALA A 401 12.77 -15.64 -8.42
CA ALA A 401 14.12 -15.61 -8.93
C ALA A 401 15.06 -14.76 -8.05
N GLY A 402 16.22 -15.31 -7.70
CA GLY A 402 17.23 -14.59 -6.93
C GLY A 402 16.78 -14.20 -5.52
N MET A 403 15.96 -15.02 -4.86
CA MET A 403 15.63 -14.89 -3.46
C MET A 403 16.78 -15.41 -2.60
N ASP A 404 17.03 -14.80 -1.43
CA ASP A 404 17.97 -15.40 -0.46
C ASP A 404 17.41 -16.70 0.09
N ILE A 405 16.11 -16.71 0.44
CA ILE A 405 15.40 -17.92 0.85
C ILE A 405 14.02 -18.01 0.17
N THR A 406 13.53 -19.23 -0.01
CA THR A 406 12.23 -19.46 -0.66
C THR A 406 11.07 -19.02 0.23
N GLY A 407 11.12 -19.32 1.53
CA GLY A 407 10.04 -19.02 2.44
C GLY A 407 10.41 -19.11 3.92
N SER A 408 9.58 -18.51 4.75
CA SER A 408 9.66 -18.57 6.22
C SER A 408 8.23 -18.65 6.78
N ASP A 409 8.08 -19.13 8.01
CA ASP A 409 6.78 -19.30 8.67
C ASP A 409 6.51 -18.20 9.71
N ALA A 410 7.44 -17.27 9.87
CA ALA A 410 7.33 -16.18 10.82
C ALA A 410 7.92 -14.89 10.27
N ASN A 411 7.35 -13.77 10.69
CA ASN A 411 7.94 -12.47 10.40
C ASN A 411 9.28 -12.28 11.15
N LYS A 412 10.07 -11.26 10.80
CA LYS A 412 11.31 -10.87 11.46
C LYS A 412 12.48 -11.84 11.34
N ARG A 413 12.38 -12.84 10.49
CA ARG A 413 13.53 -13.71 10.18
C ARG A 413 13.82 -13.75 8.70
N TYR A 414 15.13 -13.76 8.42
CA TYR A 414 15.67 -13.93 7.07
C TYR A 414 16.31 -15.30 6.93
N VAL A 415 15.65 -16.33 7.42
CA VAL A 415 16.14 -17.69 7.39
C VAL A 415 14.97 -18.60 7.13
N ASP A 416 15.06 -19.41 6.10
CA ASP A 416 14.09 -20.45 5.78
C ASP A 416 14.28 -21.63 6.74
N ASP A 417 14.10 -21.40 7.99
CA ASP A 417 14.23 -22.39 8.99
C ASP A 417 13.13 -22.27 9.98
N LEU A 418 12.70 -23.16 10.28
CA LEU A 418 12.56 -23.96 11.39
C LEU A 418 12.44 -23.11 12.62
N TYR A 419 11.58 -22.19 12.53
CA TYR A 419 11.25 -21.30 13.60
C TYR A 419 9.91 -21.69 14.15
N ASP A 420 9.94 -22.11 15.41
CA ASP A 420 8.72 -22.19 16.19
C ASP A 420 8.25 -20.75 16.48
N ALA A 421 7.22 -20.29 15.78
CA ALA A 421 6.65 -18.95 15.92
C ALA A 421 6.22 -18.67 17.38
N VAL A 422 5.66 -19.65 18.08
CA VAL A 422 5.19 -19.53 19.46
C VAL A 422 6.36 -19.48 20.45
N GLY A 423 7.26 -20.41 20.34
CA GLY A 423 8.44 -20.52 21.23
C GLY A 423 9.62 -19.66 20.80
N LYS A 424 9.60 -19.17 19.56
CA LYS A 424 10.73 -18.46 18.94
C LYS A 424 12.04 -19.26 18.99
N ALA A 425 11.92 -20.58 18.94
CA ALA A 425 13.03 -21.50 18.93
C ALA A 425 13.32 -22.00 17.51
N GLU A 426 14.58 -22.15 17.18
CA GLU A 426 14.97 -22.89 16.00
C GLU A 426 14.62 -24.35 16.18
N ILE A 427 13.99 -24.96 15.17
CA ILE A 427 13.58 -26.36 15.26
C ILE A 427 14.71 -27.27 14.77
N ASP A 428 14.88 -27.42 13.51
CA ASP A 428 15.91 -28.28 12.91
C ASP A 428 16.29 -27.72 11.53
N ALA A 429 17.49 -27.25 11.36
CA ALA A 429 17.97 -26.64 10.11
C ALA A 429 17.97 -27.57 8.88
N SER A 430 17.59 -28.84 9.03
CA SER A 430 17.40 -29.76 7.91
C SER A 430 15.97 -29.80 7.35
N GLN A 431 15.00 -29.18 8.03
CA GLN A 431 13.61 -29.18 7.58
C GLN A 431 13.31 -27.86 6.84
N GLU A 432 12.45 -27.89 5.87
CA GLU A 432 11.93 -26.70 5.20
C GLU A 432 10.77 -26.09 5.99
N SER A 433 10.59 -24.76 5.87
CA SER A 433 9.38 -24.09 6.34
C SER A 433 8.12 -24.63 5.64
N TYR A 434 6.98 -24.48 6.30
CA TYR A 434 5.69 -24.75 5.65
C TYR A 434 5.54 -23.90 4.39
N SER A 435 5.91 -22.62 4.44
CA SER A 435 5.82 -21.67 3.33
C SER A 435 6.61 -22.14 2.11
N SER A 436 7.87 -22.57 2.30
CA SER A 436 8.68 -23.15 1.21
C SER A 436 8.04 -24.41 0.63
N THR A 437 7.59 -25.31 1.50
CA THR A 437 6.95 -26.58 1.07
C THR A 437 5.65 -26.29 0.33
N PHE A 438 4.83 -25.38 0.84
CA PHE A 438 3.59 -24.96 0.19
C PHE A 438 3.86 -24.37 -1.19
N PHE A 439 4.81 -23.44 -1.32
CA PHE A 439 5.14 -22.83 -2.59
C PHE A 439 5.54 -23.85 -3.64
N LYS A 440 6.42 -24.80 -3.28
CA LYS A 440 6.91 -25.86 -4.19
C LYS A 440 5.81 -26.85 -4.60
N ALA A 441 4.78 -27.03 -3.77
CA ALA A 441 3.68 -27.93 -4.04
C ALA A 441 2.56 -27.32 -4.91
N GLN A 442 2.54 -25.99 -5.05
CA GLN A 442 1.49 -25.33 -5.83
C GLN A 442 1.69 -25.51 -7.35
N PRO A 443 0.60 -25.62 -8.12
CA PRO A 443 0.68 -25.81 -9.56
C PRO A 443 1.40 -24.66 -10.28
N GLY A 444 2.36 -25.00 -11.12
CA GLY A 444 3.05 -24.08 -12.01
C GLY A 444 4.08 -23.18 -11.34
N ASN A 445 4.25 -23.21 -10.03
CA ASN A 445 5.26 -22.43 -9.34
C ASN A 445 6.68 -22.89 -9.71
N ARG A 446 7.60 -21.94 -9.85
CA ARG A 446 8.99 -22.20 -10.22
C ARG A 446 9.95 -21.36 -9.40
N LEU A 447 11.11 -21.94 -9.12
CA LEU A 447 12.25 -21.29 -8.47
C LEU A 447 13.40 -21.18 -9.45
N PHE A 448 14.02 -20.02 -9.50
CA PHE A 448 15.24 -19.72 -10.26
C PHE A 448 16.30 -19.22 -9.29
N SER A 449 17.48 -19.75 -9.37
CA SER A 449 18.57 -19.40 -8.46
C SER A 449 19.02 -17.94 -8.63
N GLN A 450 18.88 -17.40 -9.84
CA GLN A 450 19.32 -16.05 -10.17
C GLN A 450 18.25 -15.30 -10.98
N ALA A 451 18.16 -14.00 -10.75
CA ALA A 451 17.27 -13.10 -11.50
C ALA A 451 17.51 -13.16 -13.02
N SER A 452 18.79 -13.28 -13.43
CA SER A 452 19.18 -13.34 -14.86
C SER A 452 18.58 -14.52 -15.64
N GLU A 453 18.17 -15.59 -14.94
CA GLU A 453 17.52 -16.74 -15.60
C GLU A 453 16.13 -16.40 -16.15
N LEU A 454 15.49 -15.35 -15.64
CA LEU A 454 14.22 -14.84 -16.17
C LEU A 454 14.39 -14.05 -17.46
N LYS A 455 15.62 -13.64 -17.81
CA LYS A 455 15.93 -12.86 -19.01
C LYS A 455 15.06 -11.61 -19.12
N LEU A 456 14.97 -10.88 -18.03
CA LEU A 456 14.32 -9.57 -18.03
C LEU A 456 15.27 -8.53 -18.64
N THR A 457 14.69 -7.50 -19.21
CA THR A 457 15.39 -6.35 -19.78
C THR A 457 14.77 -5.05 -19.28
N ALA A 458 15.54 -3.97 -19.33
CA ALA A 458 14.99 -2.66 -19.03
C ALA A 458 14.00 -2.23 -20.11
N LYS A 459 12.97 -1.47 -19.72
CA LYS A 459 12.03 -0.87 -20.66
C LYS A 459 12.62 0.42 -21.22
N ALA A 460 12.85 0.45 -22.52
CA ALA A 460 13.35 1.63 -23.20
C ALA A 460 12.39 2.82 -23.06
N GLY A 461 12.94 4.01 -22.82
CA GLY A 461 12.18 5.26 -22.78
C GLY A 461 11.59 5.64 -21.41
N LEU A 462 11.79 4.83 -20.38
CA LEU A 462 11.41 5.19 -19.00
C LEU A 462 12.61 5.87 -18.31
N ALA A 463 12.64 7.20 -18.31
CA ALA A 463 13.62 7.96 -17.51
C ALA A 463 13.46 7.65 -16.02
N GLY A 464 14.57 7.57 -15.27
CA GLY A 464 14.57 7.24 -13.83
C GLY A 464 14.49 5.75 -13.50
N ALA A 465 14.01 4.91 -14.42
CA ALA A 465 14.00 3.46 -14.28
C ALA A 465 14.76 2.74 -15.42
N ALA A 466 15.71 3.40 -16.05
CA ALA A 466 16.43 2.89 -17.20
C ALA A 466 17.27 1.64 -16.91
N ASP A 467 17.61 1.42 -15.65
CA ASP A 467 18.38 0.28 -15.14
C ASP A 467 17.52 -0.85 -14.57
N VAL A 468 16.20 -0.67 -14.50
CA VAL A 468 15.30 -1.67 -13.93
C VAL A 468 14.90 -2.71 -14.97
N GLU A 469 15.33 -3.94 -14.79
CA GLU A 469 14.97 -5.06 -15.63
C GLU A 469 13.59 -5.60 -15.26
N MET A 470 12.56 -5.32 -16.09
CA MET A 470 11.16 -5.68 -15.82
C MET A 470 10.42 -6.27 -17.01
N VAL A 471 10.98 -6.16 -18.22
CA VAL A 471 10.34 -6.62 -19.46
C VAL A 471 10.94 -7.94 -19.91
N PRO A 472 10.16 -9.01 -20.11
CA PRO A 472 10.70 -10.27 -20.58
C PRO A 472 11.25 -10.16 -22.02
N ALA A 473 12.51 -10.63 -22.19
CA ALA A 473 13.08 -10.82 -23.53
C ALA A 473 12.31 -11.90 -24.32
N SER A 474 12.48 -11.95 -25.63
CA SER A 474 11.73 -12.88 -26.51
C SER A 474 11.93 -14.37 -26.21
N ASP A 475 12.97 -14.72 -25.46
CA ASP A 475 13.30 -16.07 -25.03
C ASP A 475 13.18 -16.26 -23.49
N SER A 476 12.48 -15.34 -22.82
CA SER A 476 12.21 -15.42 -21.40
C SER A 476 11.30 -16.60 -21.05
N PRO A 477 11.56 -17.32 -19.93
CA PRO A 477 10.69 -18.39 -19.45
C PRO A 477 9.32 -17.89 -18.96
N LEU A 478 9.13 -16.59 -18.80
CA LEU A 478 7.85 -15.99 -18.44
C LEU A 478 6.83 -16.01 -19.59
N LEU A 479 7.32 -16.07 -20.83
CA LEU A 479 6.46 -16.07 -22.01
C LEU A 479 5.80 -17.45 -22.20
N ASN A 480 4.53 -17.47 -22.62
CA ASN A 480 3.72 -18.67 -22.82
C ASN A 480 3.59 -19.57 -21.59
N ALA A 481 3.73 -19.00 -20.40
CA ALA A 481 3.70 -19.73 -19.12
C ALA A 481 2.46 -19.44 -18.25
N ALA A 482 1.66 -18.43 -18.58
CA ALA A 482 0.47 -18.10 -17.83
C ALA A 482 -0.65 -19.14 -17.98
N SER A 483 -1.45 -19.31 -16.93
CA SER A 483 -2.61 -20.17 -16.89
C SER A 483 -3.82 -19.46 -16.28
N PHE A 484 -4.96 -19.53 -16.95
CA PHE A 484 -6.24 -18.95 -16.51
C PHE A 484 -7.30 -20.03 -16.33
N THR A 485 -6.91 -21.19 -15.82
CA THR A 485 -7.80 -22.35 -15.65
C THR A 485 -8.42 -22.43 -14.27
N ASP A 486 -7.86 -21.76 -13.26
CA ASP A 486 -8.44 -21.73 -11.92
C ASP A 486 -9.75 -20.92 -11.90
N ALA A 487 -10.74 -21.41 -11.16
CA ALA A 487 -12.06 -20.78 -11.06
C ALA A 487 -12.03 -19.40 -10.37
N SER A 488 -10.99 -19.08 -9.60
CA SER A 488 -10.80 -17.77 -9.00
C SER A 488 -10.50 -16.68 -10.03
N LEU A 489 -9.96 -17.06 -11.19
CA LEU A 489 -9.72 -16.16 -12.30
C LEU A 489 -11.01 -15.98 -13.12
N SER A 490 -11.83 -15.03 -12.68
CA SER A 490 -13.11 -14.70 -13.29
C SER A 490 -12.97 -14.18 -14.73
N THR A 491 -14.09 -13.94 -15.39
CA THR A 491 -14.11 -13.34 -16.75
C THR A 491 -13.66 -11.88 -16.78
N TRP A 492 -13.45 -11.25 -15.62
CA TRP A 492 -12.91 -9.92 -15.53
C TRP A 492 -11.43 -9.87 -15.92
N PHE A 493 -10.67 -10.95 -15.65
CA PHE A 493 -9.25 -11.02 -16.00
C PHE A 493 -9.03 -11.16 -17.50
N ASP A 494 -8.14 -10.35 -18.08
CA ASP A 494 -7.64 -10.49 -19.43
C ASP A 494 -6.69 -11.69 -19.52
N LYS A 495 -6.99 -12.60 -20.44
CA LYS A 495 -6.20 -13.81 -20.63
C LYS A 495 -4.99 -13.53 -21.51
N VAL A 496 -3.84 -13.38 -20.89
CA VAL A 496 -2.55 -13.24 -21.57
C VAL A 496 -1.72 -14.51 -21.47
N SER A 497 -0.71 -14.65 -22.31
CA SER A 497 0.13 -15.86 -22.33
C SER A 497 1.35 -15.78 -21.41
N TYR A 498 1.64 -14.62 -20.84
CA TYR A 498 2.85 -14.37 -20.07
C TYR A 498 2.57 -14.24 -18.56
N ILE A 499 3.59 -14.54 -17.77
CA ILE A 499 3.66 -14.31 -16.32
C ILE A 499 4.23 -12.91 -16.07
N GLY A 500 3.70 -12.23 -15.05
CA GLY A 500 4.10 -10.87 -14.66
C GLY A 500 3.27 -9.77 -15.30
N ALA A 501 3.57 -8.53 -14.95
CA ALA A 501 2.81 -7.34 -15.32
C ALA A 501 2.98 -6.94 -16.79
N LEU A 502 4.06 -7.38 -17.45
CA LEU A 502 4.45 -6.96 -18.80
C LEU A 502 4.76 -8.17 -19.66
N GLY A 503 4.24 -8.17 -20.88
CA GLY A 503 4.74 -8.96 -22.00
C GLY A 503 5.86 -8.22 -22.74
N SER A 504 6.54 -8.91 -23.67
CA SER A 504 7.70 -8.35 -24.39
C SER A 504 7.42 -7.08 -25.19
N ASN A 505 6.16 -6.84 -25.58
CA ASN A 505 5.78 -5.72 -26.43
C ASN A 505 4.74 -4.79 -25.77
N ASP A 506 4.50 -4.93 -24.48
CA ASP A 506 3.49 -4.13 -23.81
C ASP A 506 3.95 -2.68 -23.66
N SER A 507 3.02 -1.77 -23.87
CA SER A 507 3.24 -0.32 -23.84
C SER A 507 2.36 0.41 -22.82
N TRP A 508 1.69 -0.32 -21.92
CA TRP A 508 0.76 0.31 -20.99
C TRP A 508 1.42 1.28 -19.98
N LEU A 509 2.73 1.20 -19.81
CA LEU A 509 3.50 2.17 -19.03
C LEU A 509 3.80 3.47 -19.79
N ASP A 510 3.67 3.46 -21.12
CA ASP A 510 4.21 4.54 -21.95
C ASP A 510 3.37 5.81 -21.89
N GLY A 511 4.04 6.94 -21.76
CA GLY A 511 3.47 8.27 -21.89
C GLY A 511 2.89 8.88 -20.61
N TRP A 512 2.47 8.08 -19.64
CA TRP A 512 1.83 8.57 -18.43
C TRP A 512 2.63 8.34 -17.14
N THR A 513 3.48 7.31 -17.10
CA THR A 513 4.31 7.03 -15.91
C THR A 513 5.48 8.00 -15.79
N GLU A 514 5.95 8.23 -14.55
CA GLU A 514 7.13 9.03 -14.23
C GLU A 514 7.99 8.31 -13.19
N PHE A 515 9.23 8.03 -13.52
CA PHE A 515 10.16 7.35 -12.62
C PHE A 515 11.30 8.26 -12.10
N ASP A 516 11.24 9.56 -12.43
CA ASP A 516 12.10 10.59 -11.84
C ASP A 516 11.29 11.83 -11.40
N PRO A 517 10.24 11.63 -10.57
CA PRO A 517 9.38 12.72 -10.14
C PRO A 517 10.11 13.78 -9.30
N GLN A 518 11.27 13.43 -8.71
CA GLN A 518 12.16 14.38 -8.01
C GLN A 518 12.60 15.52 -8.91
N ASN A 519 12.87 15.22 -10.18
CA ASN A 519 13.39 16.15 -11.18
C ASN A 519 12.32 16.60 -12.19
N ALA A 520 11.08 16.16 -12.05
CA ALA A 520 10.00 16.59 -12.93
C ALA A 520 9.64 18.06 -12.74
N ASN A 521 9.23 18.70 -13.83
CA ASN A 521 8.76 20.08 -13.82
C ASN A 521 7.23 20.10 -13.75
N TYR A 522 6.70 20.48 -12.60
CA TYR A 522 5.27 20.62 -12.35
C TYR A 522 4.87 22.08 -12.17
#